data_2f1f8bf83a2dec953be337ddbcdb196b
#
_entry.id   2f1f8bf83a2dec953be337ddbcdb196b
#
_cell.length_a   1.000
_cell.length_b   1.000
_cell.length_c   1.000
_cell.angle_alpha   90.00
_cell.angle_beta   90.00
_cell.angle_gamma   90.00
#
_symmetry.space_group_name_H-M   'P 1'
#
loop_
_entity.id
_entity.type
_entity.pdbx_description
1 polymer ?
#
loop_
_entity_poly.entity_id
_entity_poly.type
_entity_poly.pdbx_seq_one_letter_code
_entity_poly.pdbx_strand_id
1 'polypeptide(L)'
;MIRFLLNREIRVEERLDPNLTVLDYLRRHLGKTGTKEGCASGDCGACTVVVGELVTGEDGAXRIRYRSLNSCLTFVSALHGKQLITVEDLKHQDRLHDVQQAMVDCHGSQCGFCTPGFVMSLFALQKNSAGADPAKAHEALAGNLCRCTGYRPILDAAEQACCHKRADQFDAREAATIEQLRAIAPRETAELNSGDRRCLLPLTVADLADLYGANPQARLLAGGTDLALEVTQFHRELPVMIYVGHIREMKRIEVGANCLEIGAATPLTDCYQALAADYPDFGELLQRFASLQIRNQGTLGGNIGNASPIGDAPPLLIALGAKIVLRRGERRRELPLEEYFLDYKVTAREEGEFIEKILVPRARPSQAFKAYKVSKRIDDDISAVCAAISLDLEDGRIARARVAFGGMAAIPKRAAACEAALQGARLEAASFERAAAALANDFTPLSDFRASKEYRLLTAQNLLRKCFLELHAPAVETRVTAYV
;
A
#
# COMPACT_ATOMS: atom_id res chain seq x y z
N MET A 1 -3.13 10.95 -25.08
CA MET A 1 -4.44 11.45 -24.63
C MET A 1 -4.99 10.54 -23.55
N ILE A 2 -5.51 11.10 -22.44
CA ILE A 2 -6.19 10.34 -21.38
C ILE A 2 -7.64 10.85 -21.25
N ARG A 3 -8.52 9.96 -20.78
CA ARG A 3 -9.94 10.28 -20.55
C ARG A 3 -10.34 9.76 -19.19
N PHE A 4 -11.06 10.59 -18.42
CA PHE A 4 -11.56 10.19 -17.11
C PHE A 4 -12.84 10.97 -16.80
N LEU A 5 -13.61 10.51 -15.81
CA LEU A 5 -14.75 11.29 -15.31
C LEU A 5 -14.25 12.17 -14.17
N LEU A 6 -14.53 13.47 -14.25
CA LEU A 6 -14.45 14.36 -13.09
C LEU A 6 -15.89 14.50 -12.59
N ASN A 7 -16.18 13.81 -11.49
CA ASN A 7 -17.55 13.61 -11.01
C ASN A 7 -18.42 12.98 -12.11
N ARG A 8 -19.15 13.78 -12.87
CA ARG A 8 -20.10 13.34 -13.91
C ARG A 8 -19.64 13.70 -15.32
N GLU A 9 -18.61 14.51 -15.44
CA GLU A 9 -18.15 15.05 -16.73
C GLU A 9 -16.97 14.29 -17.26
N ILE A 10 -17.03 13.88 -18.53
CA ILE A 10 -15.87 13.28 -19.18
C ILE A 10 -14.86 14.39 -19.47
N ARG A 11 -13.67 14.22 -18.94
CA ARG A 11 -12.51 15.06 -19.24
C ARG A 11 -11.62 14.34 -20.24
N VAL A 12 -11.15 15.09 -21.24
CA VAL A 12 -10.22 14.59 -22.25
C VAL A 12 -9.00 15.50 -22.15
N GLU A 13 -7.85 14.94 -21.82
CA GLU A 13 -6.62 15.70 -21.64
C GLU A 13 -5.58 15.17 -22.64
N GLU A 14 -5.10 16.05 -23.49
CA GLU A 14 -4.15 15.69 -24.55
C GLU A 14 -2.72 16.15 -24.28
N ARG A 15 -2.58 17.33 -23.70
CA ARG A 15 -1.29 18.01 -23.54
C ARG A 15 -1.06 18.49 -22.10
N LEU A 16 -1.21 17.58 -21.15
CA LEU A 16 -0.87 17.86 -19.74
C LEU A 16 0.53 17.36 -19.45
N ASP A 17 1.22 18.07 -18.57
CA ASP A 17 2.50 17.60 -18.04
C ASP A 17 2.30 16.26 -17.35
N PRO A 18 2.98 15.19 -17.80
CA PRO A 18 2.85 13.89 -17.13
C PRO A 18 3.27 13.89 -15.65
N ASN A 19 4.08 14.86 -15.22
CA ASN A 19 4.49 15.01 -13.83
C ASN A 19 3.44 15.71 -12.97
N LEU A 20 2.33 16.15 -13.54
CA LEU A 20 1.28 16.86 -12.83
C LEU A 20 0.54 15.90 -11.90
N THR A 21 0.47 16.23 -10.59
CA THR A 21 -0.31 15.46 -9.64
C THR A 21 -1.80 15.83 -9.78
N VAL A 22 -2.66 14.91 -9.32
CA VAL A 22 -4.10 15.16 -9.27
C VAL A 22 -4.40 16.39 -8.39
N LEU A 23 -3.65 16.56 -7.30
CA LEU A 23 -3.81 17.72 -6.42
C LEU A 23 -3.57 19.03 -7.16
N ASP A 24 -2.44 19.12 -7.87
CA ASP A 24 -2.11 20.33 -8.63
C ASP A 24 -3.09 20.56 -9.79
N TYR A 25 -3.51 19.48 -10.46
CA TYR A 25 -4.53 19.55 -11.50
C TYR A 25 -5.83 20.16 -10.97
N LEU A 26 -6.31 19.67 -9.82
CA LEU A 26 -7.52 20.20 -9.20
C LEU A 26 -7.34 21.67 -8.81
N ARG A 27 -6.27 21.97 -8.08
CA ARG A 27 -6.11 23.30 -7.46
C ARG A 27 -5.65 24.37 -8.44
N ARG A 28 -4.68 24.03 -9.31
CA ARG A 28 -4.02 25.04 -10.18
C ARG A 28 -4.61 25.12 -11.57
N HIS A 29 -5.05 23.99 -12.15
CA HIS A 29 -5.65 23.99 -13.49
C HIS A 29 -7.17 24.22 -13.46
N LEU A 30 -7.87 23.61 -12.49
CA LEU A 30 -9.32 23.70 -12.45
C LEU A 30 -9.86 24.68 -11.41
N GLY A 31 -9.02 25.23 -10.54
CA GLY A 31 -9.47 26.15 -9.49
C GLY A 31 -10.32 25.46 -8.40
N LYS A 32 -10.33 24.12 -8.36
CA LYS A 32 -11.05 23.35 -7.34
C LYS A 32 -10.18 23.26 -6.09
N THR A 33 -10.35 24.21 -5.17
CA THR A 33 -9.49 24.38 -3.99
C THR A 33 -10.03 23.71 -2.73
N GLY A 34 -11.15 22.99 -2.82
CA GLY A 34 -11.70 22.22 -1.71
C GLY A 34 -10.73 21.14 -1.20
N THR A 35 -10.05 20.44 -2.13
CA THR A 35 -8.98 19.49 -1.78
C THR A 35 -7.75 20.30 -1.36
N LYS A 36 -7.19 19.97 -0.18
CA LYS A 36 -6.13 20.79 0.45
C LYS A 36 -4.74 20.16 0.28
N GLU A 37 -3.72 21.01 0.31
CA GLU A 37 -2.32 20.57 0.32
C GLU A 37 -1.73 20.83 1.70
N GLY A 38 -1.37 19.76 2.42
CA GLY A 38 -0.69 19.89 3.72
C GLY A 38 0.79 19.51 3.62
N CYS A 39 1.08 18.23 3.40
CA CYS A 39 2.46 17.70 3.42
C CYS A 39 3.05 17.47 2.04
N ALA A 40 2.23 17.25 1.01
CA ALA A 40 2.63 16.84 -0.35
C ALA A 40 3.51 15.57 -0.35
N SER A 41 3.36 14.70 0.68
CA SER A 41 4.17 13.48 0.86
C SER A 41 3.32 12.25 1.24
N GLY A 42 1.98 12.39 1.22
CA GLY A 42 1.09 11.26 1.48
C GLY A 42 0.79 10.96 2.94
N ASP A 43 1.27 11.81 3.88
CA ASP A 43 1.17 11.51 5.32
C ASP A 43 -0.05 12.14 6.00
N CYS A 44 -0.47 13.35 5.57
CA CYS A 44 -1.45 14.11 6.35
C CYS A 44 -2.91 13.89 5.95
N GLY A 45 -3.15 13.35 4.76
CA GLY A 45 -4.50 13.06 4.28
C GLY A 45 -5.35 14.28 3.88
N ALA A 46 -4.85 15.52 4.00
CA ALA A 46 -5.61 16.72 3.64
C ALA A 46 -6.00 16.73 2.15
N CYS A 47 -5.23 16.03 1.34
CA CYS A 47 -5.42 15.93 -0.11
C CYS A 47 -6.28 14.73 -0.54
N THR A 48 -6.91 14.01 0.39
CA THR A 48 -7.68 12.80 0.06
C THR A 48 -8.78 13.12 -0.95
N VAL A 49 -8.82 12.30 -2.01
CA VAL A 49 -9.90 12.28 -3.03
C VAL A 49 -10.41 10.85 -3.11
N VAL A 50 -11.51 10.62 -3.82
CA VAL A 50 -12.02 9.27 -4.06
C VAL A 50 -12.00 9.00 -5.56
N VAL A 51 -11.53 7.80 -5.90
CA VAL A 51 -11.53 7.32 -7.28
C VAL A 51 -12.53 6.17 -7.38
N GLY A 52 -13.44 6.27 -8.36
CA GLY A 52 -14.35 5.19 -8.73
C GLY A 52 -13.75 4.38 -9.86
N GLU A 53 -13.66 3.07 -9.66
CA GLU A 53 -13.12 2.12 -10.65
C GLU A 53 -14.19 1.10 -11.02
N LEU A 54 -14.32 0.81 -12.31
CA LEU A 54 -15.24 -0.22 -12.79
C LEU A 54 -14.65 -1.60 -12.43
N VAL A 55 -15.40 -2.36 -11.66
CA VAL A 55 -15.01 -3.72 -11.28
C VAL A 55 -16.14 -4.69 -11.62
N THR A 56 -15.78 -5.96 -11.80
CA THR A 56 -16.76 -7.04 -11.97
C THR A 56 -16.91 -7.75 -10.63
N GLY A 57 -18.11 -7.78 -10.11
CA GLY A 57 -18.44 -8.50 -8.89
C GLY A 57 -18.40 -10.02 -9.12
N GLU A 58 -18.48 -10.78 -8.03
CA GLU A 58 -18.50 -12.25 -8.09
C GLU A 58 -19.70 -12.79 -8.88
N ASP A 59 -20.78 -12.03 -8.90
CA ASP A 59 -22.01 -12.33 -9.66
C ASP A 59 -21.92 -11.92 -11.15
N GLY A 60 -20.77 -11.41 -11.59
CA GLY A 60 -20.56 -10.95 -12.96
C GLY A 60 -21.05 -9.53 -13.25
N ALA A 61 -21.67 -8.85 -12.26
CA ALA A 61 -22.20 -7.49 -12.46
C ALA A 61 -21.12 -6.40 -12.27
N UNK A 62 -20.88 -5.26 -12.92
CA UNK A 62 -20.17 -4.32 -12.83
C UNK A 62 -20.54 -3.60 -11.85
N ARG A 63 -19.86 -3.11 -11.20
CA ARG A 63 -20.07 -2.21 -10.06
C ARG A 63 -18.98 -1.16 -10.02
N ILE A 64 -19.19 -0.10 -9.24
CA ILE A 64 -18.17 0.92 -9.04
C ILE A 64 -17.55 0.67 -7.65
N ARG A 65 -16.22 0.46 -7.62
CA ARG A 65 -15.47 0.36 -6.37
C ARG A 65 -14.87 1.73 -6.07
N TYR A 66 -15.15 2.25 -4.88
CA TYR A 66 -14.70 3.58 -4.45
C TYR A 66 -13.46 3.45 -3.56
N ARG A 67 -12.35 4.09 -3.96
CA ARG A 67 -11.08 4.05 -3.20
C ARG A 67 -10.64 5.47 -2.83
N SER A 68 -10.35 5.67 -1.55
CA SER A 68 -9.67 6.90 -1.11
C SER A 68 -8.20 6.86 -1.53
N LEU A 69 -7.68 7.96 -2.06
CA LEU A 69 -6.29 8.11 -2.52
C LEU A 69 -5.73 9.46 -2.07
N ASN A 70 -4.40 9.54 -1.97
CA ASN A 70 -3.71 10.81 -1.75
C ASN A 70 -3.45 11.49 -3.11
N SER A 71 -4.22 12.53 -3.42
CA SER A 71 -4.10 13.23 -4.70
C SER A 71 -2.73 13.90 -4.91
N CYS A 72 -2.00 14.19 -3.83
CA CYS A 72 -0.65 14.76 -3.93
C CYS A 72 0.39 13.75 -4.47
N LEU A 73 0.10 12.44 -4.37
CA LEU A 73 0.99 11.38 -4.85
C LEU A 73 0.44 10.64 -6.08
N THR A 74 -0.71 11.05 -6.59
CA THR A 74 -1.36 10.44 -7.75
C THR A 74 -1.11 11.32 -8.96
N PHE A 75 -0.40 10.80 -9.97
CA PHE A 75 -0.25 11.52 -11.25
C PHE A 75 -1.55 11.47 -12.04
N VAL A 76 -1.86 12.53 -12.81
CA VAL A 76 -3.11 12.63 -13.57
C VAL A 76 -3.26 11.47 -14.56
N SER A 77 -2.14 10.96 -15.10
CA SER A 77 -2.15 9.79 -16.01
C SER A 77 -2.84 8.56 -15.39
N ALA A 78 -2.76 8.40 -14.05
CA ALA A 78 -3.37 7.27 -13.36
C ALA A 78 -4.91 7.33 -13.31
N LEU A 79 -5.51 8.47 -13.69
CA LEU A 79 -6.97 8.62 -13.74
C LEU A 79 -7.58 8.06 -15.03
N HIS A 80 -6.78 7.73 -16.05
CA HIS A 80 -7.29 7.24 -17.33
C HIS A 80 -8.26 6.08 -17.11
N GLY A 81 -9.49 6.21 -17.65
CA GLY A 81 -10.53 5.19 -17.51
C GLY A 81 -11.24 5.12 -16.16
N LYS A 82 -11.01 6.10 -15.28
CA LYS A 82 -11.57 6.11 -13.91
C LYS A 82 -12.43 7.35 -13.67
N GLN A 83 -13.12 7.37 -12.52
CA GLN A 83 -13.88 8.52 -12.03
C GLN A 83 -13.11 9.18 -10.88
N LEU A 84 -12.94 10.49 -10.91
CA LEU A 84 -12.38 11.29 -9.81
C LEU A 84 -13.54 12.04 -9.13
N ILE A 85 -13.63 11.92 -7.80
CA ILE A 85 -14.63 12.56 -6.96
C ILE A 85 -13.92 13.38 -5.90
N THR A 86 -14.31 14.65 -5.75
CA THR A 86 -13.76 15.58 -4.77
C THR A 86 -14.83 16.01 -3.75
N VAL A 87 -14.39 16.66 -2.69
CA VAL A 87 -15.32 17.13 -1.63
C VAL A 87 -16.40 18.05 -2.17
N GLU A 88 -16.10 18.83 -3.23
CA GLU A 88 -17.06 19.74 -3.86
C GLU A 88 -18.18 18.99 -4.60
N ASP A 89 -17.92 17.74 -4.97
CA ASP A 89 -18.86 16.92 -5.74
C ASP A 89 -19.91 16.22 -4.87
N LEU A 90 -19.72 16.23 -3.55
CA LEU A 90 -20.60 15.51 -2.62
C LEU A 90 -21.91 16.26 -2.36
N LYS A 91 -21.87 17.58 -2.29
CA LYS A 91 -23.07 18.39 -2.11
C LYS A 91 -23.98 18.23 -3.34
N HIS A 92 -25.27 17.99 -3.10
CA HIS A 92 -26.27 17.87 -4.19
C HIS A 92 -27.34 18.91 -4.01
N GLN A 93 -27.48 19.81 -5.00
CA GLN A 93 -28.34 20.97 -4.90
C GLN A 93 -27.99 21.77 -3.63
N ASP A 94 -28.93 22.00 -2.74
CA ASP A 94 -28.71 22.75 -1.50
C ASP A 94 -28.54 21.85 -0.28
N ARG A 95 -28.35 20.53 -0.49
CA ARG A 95 -28.18 19.56 0.62
C ARG A 95 -26.77 19.04 0.70
N LEU A 96 -26.23 19.05 1.90
CA LEU A 96 -24.96 18.36 2.19
C LEU A 96 -25.18 16.85 2.04
N HIS A 97 -24.14 16.16 1.61
CA HIS A 97 -24.11 14.69 1.64
C HIS A 97 -24.13 14.23 3.10
N ASP A 98 -24.66 13.02 3.35
CA ASP A 98 -24.78 12.50 4.72
C ASP A 98 -23.46 12.55 5.50
N VAL A 99 -22.31 12.25 4.85
CA VAL A 99 -21.01 12.34 5.52
C VAL A 99 -20.60 13.78 5.86
N GLN A 100 -20.98 14.74 5.01
CA GLN A 100 -20.73 16.17 5.29
C GLN A 100 -21.62 16.63 6.44
N GLN A 101 -22.88 16.22 6.43
CA GLN A 101 -23.85 16.58 7.47
C GLN A 101 -23.43 15.99 8.82
N ALA A 102 -22.96 14.71 8.85
CA ALA A 102 -22.49 14.08 10.08
C ALA A 102 -21.32 14.87 10.69
N MET A 103 -20.39 15.35 9.85
CA MET A 103 -19.26 16.17 10.34
C MET A 103 -19.74 17.49 10.96
N VAL A 104 -20.84 18.07 10.45
CA VAL A 104 -21.46 19.27 11.03
C VAL A 104 -22.13 18.93 12.37
N ASP A 105 -22.97 17.90 12.37
CA ASP A 105 -23.79 17.50 13.52
C ASP A 105 -22.93 17.09 14.72
N CYS A 106 -21.84 16.39 14.47
CA CYS A 106 -20.93 15.90 15.51
C CYS A 106 -19.81 16.91 15.84
N HIS A 107 -19.82 18.10 15.24
CA HIS A 107 -18.79 19.13 15.43
C HIS A 107 -17.39 18.63 15.09
N GLY A 108 -17.26 17.84 14.01
CA GLY A 108 -16.03 17.20 13.57
C GLY A 108 -14.99 18.14 12.93
N SER A 109 -15.22 19.46 13.00
CA SER A 109 -14.35 20.44 12.36
C SER A 109 -14.14 21.65 13.26
N GLN A 110 -12.91 22.22 13.26
CA GLN A 110 -12.62 23.49 13.92
C GLN A 110 -11.99 24.46 12.92
N CYS A 111 -10.68 24.39 12.64
CA CYS A 111 -10.07 25.30 11.66
C CYS A 111 -10.48 24.98 10.20
N GLY A 112 -10.97 23.77 9.93
CA GLY A 112 -11.49 23.38 8.63
C GLY A 112 -10.49 22.85 7.62
N PHE A 113 -9.18 22.92 7.90
CA PHE A 113 -8.16 22.58 6.91
C PHE A 113 -8.15 21.08 6.57
N CYS A 114 -8.22 20.22 7.58
CA CYS A 114 -8.23 18.76 7.37
C CYS A 114 -9.61 18.21 6.97
N THR A 115 -10.66 19.01 7.17
CA THR A 115 -12.05 18.55 7.04
C THR A 115 -12.36 17.95 5.66
N PRO A 116 -11.96 18.56 4.53
CA PRO A 116 -12.22 17.93 3.23
C PRO A 116 -11.63 16.53 3.09
N GLY A 117 -10.42 16.32 3.60
CA GLY A 117 -9.77 15.00 3.56
C GLY A 117 -10.54 13.96 4.37
N PHE A 118 -10.93 14.31 5.60
CA PHE A 118 -11.76 13.42 6.43
C PHE A 118 -13.10 13.10 5.75
N VAL A 119 -13.76 14.11 5.19
CA VAL A 119 -15.03 13.91 4.49
C VAL A 119 -14.86 12.90 3.35
N MET A 120 -13.78 12.99 2.58
CA MET A 120 -13.56 12.06 1.47
C MET A 120 -13.23 10.63 1.95
N SER A 121 -12.48 10.50 3.05
CA SER A 121 -12.23 9.19 3.67
C SER A 121 -13.54 8.58 4.22
N LEU A 122 -14.38 9.41 4.86
CA LEU A 122 -15.71 8.99 5.35
C LEU A 122 -16.63 8.58 4.19
N PHE A 123 -16.59 9.31 3.09
CA PHE A 123 -17.40 8.98 1.91
C PHE A 123 -16.98 7.60 1.36
N ALA A 124 -15.68 7.35 1.21
CA ALA A 124 -15.19 6.05 0.76
C ALA A 124 -15.60 4.94 1.74
N LEU A 125 -15.47 5.19 3.05
CA LEU A 125 -15.88 4.24 4.10
C LEU A 125 -17.36 3.92 3.96
N GLN A 126 -18.23 4.93 3.90
CA GLN A 126 -19.69 4.77 3.81
C GLN A 126 -20.06 3.99 2.54
N LYS A 127 -19.45 4.31 1.39
CA LYS A 127 -19.74 3.61 0.11
C LYS A 127 -19.39 2.13 0.18
N ASN A 128 -18.32 1.76 0.91
CA ASN A 128 -17.82 0.38 0.98
C ASN A 128 -18.31 -0.39 2.22
N SER A 129 -19.11 0.26 3.10
CA SER A 129 -19.58 -0.36 4.36
C SER A 129 -21.05 -0.77 4.29
N ALA A 130 -21.36 -1.87 4.97
CA ALA A 130 -22.75 -2.31 5.17
C ALA A 130 -23.40 -1.68 6.42
N GLY A 131 -22.61 -0.96 7.24
CA GLY A 131 -23.07 -0.34 8.49
C GLY A 131 -21.87 0.20 9.27
N ALA A 132 -22.10 0.67 10.49
CA ALA A 132 -21.03 1.18 11.34
C ALA A 132 -20.15 0.03 11.87
N ASP A 133 -18.86 0.27 11.83
CA ASP A 133 -17.82 -0.66 12.30
C ASP A 133 -16.66 0.19 12.79
N PRO A 134 -16.45 0.28 14.12
CA PRO A 134 -15.38 1.13 14.66
C PRO A 134 -13.98 0.78 14.14
N ALA A 135 -13.67 -0.50 13.96
CA ALA A 135 -12.34 -0.91 13.47
C ALA A 135 -12.11 -0.41 12.04
N LYS A 136 -13.14 -0.54 11.18
CA LYS A 136 -13.06 -0.02 9.81
C LYS A 136 -13.01 1.51 9.78
N ALA A 137 -13.69 2.19 10.71
CA ALA A 137 -13.64 3.63 10.82
C ALA A 137 -12.22 4.09 11.20
N HIS A 138 -11.60 3.44 12.19
CA HIS A 138 -10.21 3.72 12.55
C HIS A 138 -9.27 3.51 11.37
N GLU A 139 -9.37 2.38 10.69
CA GLU A 139 -8.54 2.07 9.51
C GLU A 139 -8.71 3.12 8.40
N ALA A 140 -9.96 3.49 8.10
CA ALA A 140 -10.26 4.44 7.02
C ALA A 140 -9.74 5.85 7.31
N LEU A 141 -9.69 6.23 8.59
CA LEU A 141 -9.33 7.58 9.02
C LEU A 141 -7.89 7.71 9.50
N ALA A 142 -7.17 6.61 9.72
CA ALA A 142 -5.80 6.63 10.25
C ALA A 142 -4.83 7.48 9.41
N GLY A 143 -5.09 7.58 8.09
CA GLY A 143 -4.28 8.40 7.18
C GLY A 143 -4.66 9.87 7.10
N ASN A 144 -5.53 10.35 8.02
CA ASN A 144 -5.96 11.76 8.04
C ASN A 144 -5.58 12.38 9.38
N LEU A 145 -4.82 13.47 9.35
CA LEU A 145 -4.33 14.12 10.57
C LEU A 145 -5.11 15.39 10.87
N CYS A 146 -5.48 15.56 12.15
CA CYS A 146 -6.11 16.77 12.66
C CYS A 146 -5.39 17.23 13.93
N ARG A 147 -5.07 18.51 13.99
CA ARG A 147 -4.41 19.07 15.19
C ARG A 147 -5.44 19.65 16.19
N CYS A 148 -6.67 19.88 15.78
CA CYS A 148 -7.62 20.70 16.54
C CYS A 148 -8.61 19.89 17.38
N THR A 149 -9.22 18.85 16.81
CA THR A 149 -10.45 18.22 17.33
C THR A 149 -10.24 17.14 18.38
N GLY A 150 -9.06 16.55 18.45
CA GLY A 150 -8.81 15.35 19.27
C GLY A 150 -9.44 14.09 18.67
N TYR A 151 -9.94 14.16 17.42
CA TYR A 151 -10.46 13.05 16.60
C TYR A 151 -11.82 12.48 17.03
N ARG A 152 -12.18 12.49 18.31
CA ARG A 152 -13.40 11.85 18.80
C ARG A 152 -14.66 12.30 18.03
N PRO A 153 -14.90 13.61 17.83
CA PRO A 153 -16.08 14.05 17.05
C PRO A 153 -16.08 13.53 15.60
N ILE A 154 -14.88 13.28 15.03
CA ILE A 154 -14.77 12.74 13.66
C ILE A 154 -15.15 11.24 13.65
N LEU A 155 -14.76 10.49 14.69
CA LEU A 155 -15.17 9.09 14.84
C LEU A 155 -16.69 8.98 15.09
N ASP A 156 -17.25 9.89 15.88
CA ASP A 156 -18.71 9.95 16.10
C ASP A 156 -19.42 10.23 14.77
N ALA A 157 -18.86 11.13 13.93
CA ALA A 157 -19.40 11.41 12.59
C ALA A 157 -19.31 10.17 11.68
N ALA A 158 -18.23 9.37 11.79
CA ALA A 158 -18.10 8.12 11.02
C ALA A 158 -19.20 7.13 11.40
N GLU A 159 -19.45 6.98 12.69
CA GLU A 159 -20.50 6.11 13.20
C GLU A 159 -21.87 6.58 12.69
N GLN A 160 -22.18 7.86 12.86
CA GLN A 160 -23.46 8.45 12.42
C GLN A 160 -23.68 8.25 10.92
N ALA A 161 -22.68 8.55 10.10
CA ALA A 161 -22.77 8.47 8.63
C ALA A 161 -22.98 7.03 8.16
N CYS A 162 -22.38 6.04 8.84
CA CYS A 162 -22.50 4.63 8.46
C CYS A 162 -23.76 3.96 9.02
N CYS A 163 -24.20 4.35 10.24
CA CYS A 163 -25.44 3.84 10.83
C CYS A 163 -26.68 4.30 10.04
N HIS A 164 -26.67 5.50 9.55
CA HIS A 164 -27.83 6.11 8.90
C HIS A 164 -27.67 6.27 7.39
N LYS A 165 -26.88 5.37 6.78
CA LYS A 165 -26.62 5.39 5.33
C LYS A 165 -27.93 5.37 4.54
N ARG A 166 -28.08 6.33 3.65
CA ARG A 166 -29.18 6.42 2.71
C ARG A 166 -28.64 6.41 1.27
N ALA A 167 -29.48 6.01 0.34
CA ALA A 167 -29.12 6.06 -1.08
C ALA A 167 -28.87 7.53 -1.48
N ASP A 168 -27.75 7.76 -2.12
CA ASP A 168 -27.28 9.09 -2.50
C ASP A 168 -27.32 9.30 -4.02
N GLN A 169 -26.85 10.46 -4.49
CA GLN A 169 -26.80 10.79 -5.91
C GLN A 169 -25.83 9.87 -6.70
N PHE A 170 -24.86 9.26 -6.04
CA PHE A 170 -23.92 8.32 -6.69
C PHE A 170 -24.60 6.97 -6.92
N ASP A 171 -25.39 6.50 -5.94
CA ASP A 171 -26.19 5.28 -6.08
C ASP A 171 -27.25 5.44 -7.15
N ALA A 172 -27.95 6.59 -7.14
CA ALA A 172 -29.01 6.88 -8.12
C ALA A 172 -28.48 6.94 -9.56
N ARG A 173 -27.18 7.22 -9.74
CA ARG A 173 -26.56 7.35 -11.06
C ARG A 173 -25.61 6.22 -11.39
N GLU A 174 -25.53 5.20 -10.56
CA GLU A 174 -24.51 4.14 -10.74
C GLU A 174 -24.53 3.55 -12.15
N ALA A 175 -25.73 3.21 -12.64
CA ALA A 175 -25.87 2.62 -13.99
C ALA A 175 -25.33 3.56 -15.08
N ALA A 176 -25.65 4.85 -15.00
CA ALA A 176 -25.16 5.83 -15.97
C ALA A 176 -23.63 6.01 -15.86
N THR A 177 -23.09 6.00 -14.64
CA THR A 177 -21.67 6.12 -14.40
C THR A 177 -20.91 4.88 -14.95
N ILE A 178 -21.49 3.70 -14.78
CA ILE A 178 -20.93 2.45 -15.35
C ILE A 178 -20.82 2.58 -16.88
N GLU A 179 -21.88 3.06 -17.54
CA GLU A 179 -21.87 3.25 -18.99
C GLU A 179 -20.82 4.27 -19.43
N GLN A 180 -20.71 5.40 -18.70
CA GLN A 180 -19.69 6.39 -18.98
C GLN A 180 -18.26 5.82 -18.81
N LEU A 181 -18.04 5.05 -17.74
CA LEU A 181 -16.73 4.42 -17.49
C LEU A 181 -16.39 3.38 -18.58
N ARG A 182 -17.39 2.61 -19.03
CA ARG A 182 -17.24 1.68 -20.16
C ARG A 182 -16.83 2.41 -21.45
N ALA A 183 -17.43 3.56 -21.69
CA ALA A 183 -17.17 4.35 -22.89
C ALA A 183 -15.73 4.90 -22.92
N ILE A 184 -15.17 5.22 -21.76
CA ILE A 184 -13.80 5.78 -21.66
C ILE A 184 -12.76 4.74 -21.25
N ALA A 185 -13.16 3.46 -21.10
CA ALA A 185 -12.23 2.40 -20.69
C ALA A 185 -11.06 2.30 -21.67
N PRO A 186 -9.81 2.19 -21.16
CA PRO A 186 -8.65 2.02 -22.05
C PRO A 186 -8.79 0.78 -22.93
N ARG A 187 -8.56 0.94 -24.25
CA ARG A 187 -8.66 -0.14 -25.24
C ARG A 187 -7.37 -0.35 -26.02
N GLU A 188 -6.44 0.57 -25.91
CA GLU A 188 -5.14 0.54 -26.57
C GLU A 188 -4.13 1.27 -25.70
N THR A 189 -2.86 1.04 -25.93
CA THR A 189 -1.79 1.75 -25.26
C THR A 189 -1.97 3.26 -25.53
N ALA A 190 -2.06 4.03 -24.45
CA ALA A 190 -2.22 5.49 -24.54
C ALA A 190 -0.92 6.20 -24.19
N GLU A 191 -0.85 7.47 -24.53
CA GLU A 191 0.26 8.34 -24.18
C GLU A 191 -0.26 9.71 -23.76
N LEU A 192 0.31 10.23 -22.69
CA LEU A 192 0.14 11.62 -22.25
C LEU A 192 1.51 12.29 -22.40
N ASN A 193 1.56 13.45 -23.08
CA ASN A 193 2.83 14.13 -23.27
C ASN A 193 2.67 15.65 -23.20
N SER A 194 3.78 16.32 -22.89
CA SER A 194 3.89 17.77 -22.89
C SER A 194 5.36 18.14 -23.03
N GLY A 195 5.73 18.78 -24.14
CA GLY A 195 7.12 19.06 -24.44
C GLY A 195 7.90 17.76 -24.62
N ASP A 196 8.97 17.64 -23.86
CA ASP A 196 9.86 16.45 -23.87
C ASP A 196 9.48 15.40 -22.83
N ARG A 197 8.43 15.66 -22.04
CA ARG A 197 7.97 14.71 -20.99
C ARG A 197 6.80 13.88 -21.49
N ARG A 198 6.82 12.58 -21.18
CA ARG A 198 5.74 11.68 -21.59
C ARG A 198 5.49 10.57 -20.58
N CYS A 199 4.25 10.13 -20.53
CA CYS A 199 3.84 8.95 -19.77
C CYS A 199 3.14 8.00 -20.72
N LEU A 200 3.68 6.78 -20.82
CA LEU A 200 3.14 5.69 -21.65
C LEU A 200 2.25 4.80 -20.78
N LEU A 201 1.10 4.39 -21.30
CA LEU A 201 0.10 3.65 -20.52
C LEU A 201 -0.24 2.32 -21.23
N PRO A 202 0.65 1.30 -21.14
CA PRO A 202 0.38 -0.02 -21.74
C PRO A 202 -0.77 -0.74 -21.08
N LEU A 203 -1.40 -1.66 -21.82
CA LEU A 203 -2.52 -2.47 -21.33
C LEU A 203 -2.13 -3.94 -21.10
N THR A 204 -1.03 -4.40 -21.67
CA THR A 204 -0.57 -5.80 -21.54
C THR A 204 0.88 -5.84 -21.06
N VAL A 205 1.27 -6.98 -20.48
CA VAL A 205 2.66 -7.18 -20.07
C VAL A 205 3.61 -7.19 -21.29
N ALA A 206 3.11 -7.65 -22.45
CA ALA A 206 3.88 -7.62 -23.70
C ALA A 206 4.16 -6.17 -24.13
N ASP A 207 3.11 -5.31 -24.15
CA ASP A 207 3.29 -3.89 -24.48
C ASP A 207 4.31 -3.24 -23.53
N LEU A 208 4.21 -3.54 -22.22
CA LEU A 208 5.15 -3.03 -21.23
C LEU A 208 6.58 -3.46 -21.55
N ALA A 209 6.77 -4.74 -21.88
CA ALA A 209 8.11 -5.28 -22.19
C ALA A 209 8.73 -4.58 -23.41
N ASP A 210 7.92 -4.36 -24.46
CA ASP A 210 8.37 -3.67 -25.65
C ASP A 210 8.68 -2.19 -25.37
N LEU A 211 7.77 -1.49 -24.69
CA LEU A 211 7.94 -0.08 -24.36
C LEU A 211 9.13 0.14 -23.44
N TYR A 212 9.32 -0.73 -22.43
CA TYR A 212 10.43 -0.58 -21.50
C TYR A 212 11.76 -0.97 -22.16
N GLY A 213 11.75 -1.95 -23.07
CA GLY A 213 12.91 -2.28 -23.88
C GLY A 213 13.35 -1.12 -24.77
N ALA A 214 12.37 -0.38 -25.32
CA ALA A 214 12.64 0.81 -26.14
C ALA A 214 13.01 2.05 -25.31
N ASN A 215 12.65 2.06 -24.01
CA ASN A 215 12.87 3.20 -23.11
C ASN A 215 13.44 2.71 -21.78
N PRO A 216 14.63 2.11 -21.75
CA PRO A 216 15.14 1.47 -20.52
C PRO A 216 15.41 2.45 -19.37
N GLN A 217 15.51 3.74 -19.66
CA GLN A 217 15.67 4.80 -18.64
C GLN A 217 14.34 5.29 -18.08
N ALA A 218 13.19 4.82 -18.62
CA ALA A 218 11.88 5.26 -18.14
C ALA A 218 11.66 4.82 -16.69
N ARG A 219 10.93 5.65 -15.95
CA ARG A 219 10.53 5.31 -14.58
C ARG A 219 9.22 4.52 -14.63
N LEU A 220 9.23 3.33 -14.07
CA LEU A 220 8.00 2.53 -13.97
C LEU A 220 7.13 3.12 -12.86
N LEU A 221 5.91 3.46 -13.22
CA LEU A 221 4.93 4.06 -12.32
C LEU A 221 3.82 3.05 -12.04
N ALA A 222 3.80 2.50 -10.82
CA ALA A 222 2.67 1.68 -10.35
C ALA A 222 1.72 2.59 -9.55
N GLY A 223 1.77 2.56 -8.23
CA GLY A 223 0.94 3.44 -7.40
C GLY A 223 1.46 4.86 -7.23
N GLY A 224 2.72 5.11 -7.52
CA GLY A 224 3.31 6.45 -7.40
C GLY A 224 3.67 6.88 -5.99
N THR A 225 3.32 6.13 -4.96
CA THR A 225 3.38 6.58 -3.55
C THR A 225 4.80 6.85 -3.03
N ASP A 226 5.83 6.38 -3.74
CA ASP A 226 7.21 6.77 -3.46
C ASP A 226 7.76 7.61 -4.63
N LEU A 227 7.49 7.20 -5.87
CA LEU A 227 8.02 7.88 -7.06
C LEU A 227 7.58 9.35 -7.13
N ALA A 228 6.34 9.65 -6.74
CA ALA A 228 5.84 11.04 -6.78
C ALA A 228 6.62 11.98 -5.85
N LEU A 229 7.28 11.44 -4.81
CA LEU A 229 8.11 12.26 -3.92
C LEU A 229 9.28 12.91 -4.68
N GLU A 230 9.76 12.28 -5.76
CA GLU A 230 10.81 12.90 -6.57
C GLU A 230 10.32 14.23 -7.15
N VAL A 231 9.04 14.31 -7.52
CA VAL A 231 8.44 15.54 -8.05
C VAL A 231 8.03 16.49 -6.90
N THR A 232 7.27 15.98 -5.91
CA THR A 232 6.63 16.85 -4.91
C THR A 232 7.58 17.32 -3.81
N GLN A 233 8.61 16.53 -3.47
CA GLN A 233 9.54 16.84 -2.38
C GLN A 233 10.92 17.21 -2.89
N PHE A 234 11.38 16.57 -3.97
CA PHE A 234 12.73 16.81 -4.49
C PHE A 234 12.74 17.70 -5.73
N HIS A 235 11.54 18.08 -6.23
CA HIS A 235 11.38 18.99 -7.39
C HIS A 235 12.15 18.51 -8.63
N ARG A 236 12.19 17.18 -8.81
CA ARG A 236 12.81 16.56 -9.99
C ARG A 236 11.79 16.36 -11.08
N GLU A 237 12.24 16.42 -12.31
CA GLU A 237 11.42 16.07 -13.46
C GLU A 237 11.64 14.60 -13.84
N LEU A 238 10.55 13.94 -14.22
CA LEU A 238 10.56 12.56 -14.70
C LEU A 238 10.27 12.62 -16.20
N PRO A 239 11.31 12.57 -17.06
CA PRO A 239 11.10 12.78 -18.51
C PRO A 239 10.22 11.70 -19.14
N VAL A 240 10.44 10.42 -18.79
CA VAL A 240 9.65 9.32 -19.34
C VAL A 240 9.17 8.45 -18.19
N MET A 241 7.85 8.24 -18.14
CA MET A 241 7.22 7.30 -17.21
C MET A 241 6.45 6.25 -17.99
N ILE A 242 6.34 5.05 -17.44
CA ILE A 242 5.46 3.99 -17.96
C ILE A 242 4.52 3.55 -16.84
N TYR A 243 3.22 3.81 -17.01
CA TYR A 243 2.21 3.52 -15.97
C TYR A 243 1.71 2.08 -16.13
N VAL A 244 2.02 1.24 -15.15
CA VAL A 244 1.67 -0.19 -15.19
C VAL A 244 0.30 -0.51 -14.58
N GLY A 245 -0.39 0.48 -14.04
CA GLY A 245 -1.66 0.26 -13.33
C GLY A 245 -2.84 -0.18 -14.19
N HIS A 246 -2.73 -0.15 -15.53
CA HIS A 246 -3.77 -0.67 -16.43
C HIS A 246 -3.55 -2.13 -16.81
N ILE A 247 -2.38 -2.70 -16.53
CA ILE A 247 -2.04 -4.05 -16.96
C ILE A 247 -2.73 -5.05 -16.04
N ARG A 248 -3.79 -5.70 -16.55
CA ARG A 248 -4.62 -6.61 -15.74
C ARG A 248 -3.84 -7.82 -15.26
N GLU A 249 -2.94 -8.36 -16.10
CA GLU A 249 -2.11 -9.51 -15.75
C GLU A 249 -1.23 -9.21 -14.52
N MET A 250 -0.75 -7.97 -14.39
CA MET A 250 0.09 -7.57 -13.26
C MET A 250 -0.72 -7.22 -11.99
N LYS A 251 -2.05 -7.31 -12.03
CA LYS A 251 -2.92 -7.12 -10.86
C LYS A 251 -3.65 -8.40 -10.45
N ARG A 252 -3.35 -9.52 -11.12
CA ARG A 252 -4.00 -10.80 -10.86
C ARG A 252 -3.37 -11.44 -9.62
N ILE A 253 -4.22 -12.08 -8.81
CA ILE A 253 -3.81 -12.94 -7.71
C ILE A 253 -4.31 -14.34 -8.03
N GLU A 254 -3.38 -15.30 -8.11
CA GLU A 254 -3.72 -16.69 -8.39
C GLU A 254 -3.30 -17.57 -7.21
N VAL A 255 -4.27 -18.31 -6.69
CA VAL A 255 -4.06 -19.18 -5.52
C VAL A 255 -3.83 -20.60 -6.02
N GLY A 256 -2.56 -20.97 -6.15
CA GLY A 256 -2.16 -22.32 -6.54
C GLY A 256 -2.02 -23.26 -5.35
N ALA A 257 -1.77 -24.54 -5.63
CA ALA A 257 -1.62 -25.54 -4.57
C ALA A 257 -0.38 -25.30 -3.70
N ASN A 258 0.73 -24.86 -4.30
CA ASN A 258 2.01 -24.70 -3.60
C ASN A 258 2.44 -23.26 -3.45
N CYS A 259 1.81 -22.36 -4.18
CA CYS A 259 2.27 -20.97 -4.31
C CYS A 259 1.09 -20.03 -4.54
N LEU A 260 1.16 -18.88 -3.92
CA LEU A 260 0.30 -17.74 -4.21
C LEU A 260 1.08 -16.85 -5.18
N GLU A 261 0.53 -16.62 -6.38
CA GLU A 261 1.15 -15.74 -7.37
C GLU A 261 0.45 -14.38 -7.34
N ILE A 262 1.20 -13.33 -7.09
CA ILE A 262 0.67 -11.97 -6.98
C ILE A 262 1.34 -11.09 -8.04
N GLY A 263 0.56 -10.54 -8.95
CA GLY A 263 1.07 -9.61 -9.96
C GLY A 263 1.68 -8.37 -9.30
N ALA A 264 2.78 -7.86 -9.85
CA ALA A 264 3.56 -6.81 -9.18
C ALA A 264 2.82 -5.49 -9.05
N ALA A 265 1.81 -5.21 -9.88
CA ALA A 265 1.01 -3.99 -9.82
C ALA A 265 -0.25 -4.14 -8.95
N THR A 266 -0.38 -5.24 -8.18
CA THR A 266 -1.51 -5.44 -7.27
C THR A 266 -1.39 -4.48 -6.08
N PRO A 267 -2.41 -3.65 -5.82
CA PRO A 267 -2.42 -2.77 -4.65
C PRO A 267 -2.33 -3.55 -3.34
N LEU A 268 -1.68 -2.97 -2.34
CA LEU A 268 -1.51 -3.63 -1.03
C LEU A 268 -2.84 -4.00 -0.39
N THR A 269 -3.86 -3.14 -0.55
CA THR A 269 -5.23 -3.44 -0.07
C THR A 269 -5.77 -4.74 -0.69
N ASP A 270 -5.52 -4.94 -1.99
CA ASP A 270 -6.03 -6.13 -2.69
C ASP A 270 -5.22 -7.40 -2.32
N CYS A 271 -3.96 -7.25 -1.87
CA CYS A 271 -3.15 -8.38 -1.43
C CYS A 271 -3.59 -8.94 -0.07
N TYR A 272 -4.30 -8.13 0.73
CA TYR A 272 -4.60 -8.44 2.15
C TYR A 272 -5.24 -9.80 2.31
N GLN A 273 -6.37 -10.03 1.65
CA GLN A 273 -7.17 -11.25 1.87
C GLN A 273 -6.38 -12.53 1.55
N ALA A 274 -5.66 -12.52 0.43
CA ALA A 274 -4.90 -13.69 -0.01
C ALA A 274 -3.71 -13.98 0.92
N LEU A 275 -3.00 -12.93 1.36
CA LEU A 275 -1.85 -13.10 2.26
C LEU A 275 -2.30 -13.44 3.68
N ALA A 276 -3.36 -12.81 4.18
CA ALA A 276 -3.86 -13.06 5.54
C ALA A 276 -4.43 -14.47 5.70
N ALA A 277 -4.97 -15.06 4.63
CA ALA A 277 -5.54 -16.41 4.67
C ALA A 277 -4.48 -17.46 5.04
N ASP A 278 -3.27 -17.31 4.51
CA ASP A 278 -2.15 -18.22 4.81
C ASP A 278 -1.33 -17.72 6.01
N TYR A 279 -1.20 -16.41 6.16
CA TYR A 279 -0.30 -15.78 7.11
C TYR A 279 -1.02 -14.63 7.83
N PRO A 280 -1.80 -14.93 8.89
CA PRO A 280 -2.58 -13.88 9.59
C PRO A 280 -1.74 -12.70 10.08
N ASP A 281 -0.52 -12.95 10.58
CA ASP A 281 0.38 -11.88 11.02
C ASP A 281 0.81 -10.96 9.85
N PHE A 282 0.90 -11.49 8.62
CA PHE A 282 1.15 -10.66 7.43
C PHE A 282 -0.03 -9.72 7.19
N GLY A 283 -1.24 -10.27 7.29
CA GLY A 283 -2.47 -9.46 7.16
C GLY A 283 -2.51 -8.33 8.18
N GLU A 284 -2.26 -8.66 9.46
CA GLU A 284 -2.25 -7.64 10.53
C GLU A 284 -1.22 -6.55 10.25
N LEU A 285 -0.02 -6.92 9.79
CA LEU A 285 1.01 -5.93 9.48
C LEU A 285 0.60 -5.06 8.30
N LEU A 286 -0.07 -5.63 7.28
CA LEU A 286 -0.57 -4.86 6.14
C LEU A 286 -1.61 -3.81 6.56
N GLN A 287 -2.47 -4.11 7.54
CA GLN A 287 -3.42 -3.13 8.06
C GLN A 287 -2.71 -1.93 8.68
N ARG A 288 -1.53 -2.16 9.29
CA ARG A 288 -0.70 -1.12 9.90
C ARG A 288 0.32 -0.51 8.92
N PHE A 289 0.30 -0.94 7.66
CA PHE A 289 1.21 -0.42 6.62
C PHE A 289 0.67 0.92 6.12
N ALA A 290 1.36 2.02 6.46
CA ALA A 290 0.99 3.37 6.03
C ALA A 290 -0.51 3.63 6.24
N SER A 291 -1.13 4.45 5.39
CA SER A 291 -2.57 4.74 5.43
C SER A 291 -3.34 3.89 4.43
N LEU A 292 -4.68 3.84 4.59
CA LEU A 292 -5.53 3.17 3.61
C LEU A 292 -5.39 3.83 2.22
N GLN A 293 -5.26 5.16 2.16
CA GLN A 293 -5.05 5.88 0.90
C GLN A 293 -3.78 5.38 0.19
N ILE A 294 -2.70 5.14 0.97
CA ILE A 294 -1.44 4.61 0.43
C ILE A 294 -1.61 3.15 0.01
N ARG A 295 -2.25 2.31 0.84
CA ARG A 295 -2.44 0.89 0.51
C ARG A 295 -3.34 0.68 -0.71
N ASN A 296 -4.32 1.55 -0.92
CA ASN A 296 -5.22 1.50 -2.08
C ASN A 296 -4.49 1.76 -3.40
N GLN A 297 -3.34 2.38 -3.34
CA GLN A 297 -2.59 2.86 -4.50
C GLN A 297 -1.22 2.17 -4.62
N GLY A 298 -0.44 2.12 -3.53
CA GLY A 298 0.86 1.47 -3.49
C GLY A 298 0.72 -0.04 -3.73
N THR A 299 1.69 -0.62 -4.43
CA THR A 299 1.62 -2.01 -4.88
C THR A 299 2.68 -2.87 -4.21
N LEU A 300 2.43 -4.18 -4.15
CA LEU A 300 3.39 -5.12 -3.55
C LEU A 300 4.72 -5.09 -4.32
N GLY A 301 4.65 -5.14 -5.65
CA GLY A 301 5.86 -5.06 -6.48
C GLY A 301 6.55 -3.71 -6.39
N GLY A 302 5.79 -2.62 -6.21
CA GLY A 302 6.36 -1.28 -6.00
C GLY A 302 7.13 -1.19 -4.70
N ASN A 303 6.59 -1.79 -3.62
CA ASN A 303 7.27 -1.82 -2.31
C ASN A 303 8.59 -2.60 -2.40
N ILE A 304 8.61 -3.69 -3.17
CA ILE A 304 9.84 -4.46 -3.43
C ILE A 304 10.79 -3.65 -4.33
N GLY A 305 10.29 -3.16 -5.46
CA GLY A 305 11.10 -2.49 -6.49
C GLY A 305 11.74 -1.19 -6.01
N ASN A 306 11.13 -0.52 -5.03
CA ASN A 306 11.69 0.67 -4.41
C ASN A 306 12.98 0.38 -3.61
N ALA A 307 13.16 -0.88 -3.20
CA ALA A 307 14.35 -1.36 -2.48
C ALA A 307 14.69 -0.53 -1.24
N SER A 308 13.66 -0.09 -0.52
CA SER A 308 13.86 0.66 0.73
C SER A 308 14.27 -0.29 1.86
N PRO A 309 15.29 0.07 2.66
CA PRO A 309 15.66 -0.74 3.83
C PRO A 309 14.58 -0.78 4.91
N ILE A 310 13.61 0.13 4.84
CA ILE A 310 12.51 0.24 5.81
C ILE A 310 11.15 -0.14 5.22
N GLY A 311 11.13 -0.75 4.03
CA GLY A 311 9.91 -1.32 3.46
C GLY A 311 9.48 -2.54 4.28
N ASP A 312 8.21 -2.61 4.67
CA ASP A 312 7.76 -3.67 5.58
C ASP A 312 7.51 -5.02 4.88
N ALA A 313 7.02 -5.01 3.62
CA ALA A 313 6.70 -6.28 2.96
C ALA A 313 7.94 -7.13 2.64
N PRO A 314 9.11 -6.57 2.21
CA PRO A 314 10.25 -7.40 1.86
C PRO A 314 10.74 -8.34 2.98
N PRO A 315 10.96 -7.91 4.25
CA PRO A 315 11.40 -8.87 5.27
C PRO A 315 10.40 -10.00 5.50
N LEU A 316 9.08 -9.73 5.41
CA LEU A 316 8.06 -10.77 5.56
C LEU A 316 8.17 -11.79 4.41
N LEU A 317 8.25 -11.30 3.19
CA LEU A 317 8.36 -12.15 2.00
C LEU A 317 9.67 -12.95 2.01
N ILE A 318 10.78 -12.34 2.45
CA ILE A 318 12.07 -13.03 2.59
C ILE A 318 11.97 -14.17 3.61
N ALA A 319 11.37 -13.92 4.78
CA ALA A 319 11.21 -14.97 5.80
C ALA A 319 10.32 -16.12 5.31
N LEU A 320 9.36 -15.83 4.43
CA LEU A 320 8.49 -16.85 3.83
C LEU A 320 9.18 -17.60 2.68
N GLY A 321 10.36 -17.15 2.23
CA GLY A 321 11.05 -17.77 1.10
C GLY A 321 10.43 -17.42 -0.25
N ALA A 322 9.84 -16.24 -0.34
CA ALA A 322 9.22 -15.77 -1.59
C ALA A 322 10.27 -15.56 -2.69
N LYS A 323 9.82 -15.69 -3.93
CA LYS A 323 10.60 -15.37 -5.11
C LYS A 323 9.92 -14.26 -5.90
N ILE A 324 10.66 -13.61 -6.78
CA ILE A 324 10.11 -12.69 -7.77
C ILE A 324 10.40 -13.23 -9.17
N VAL A 325 9.53 -12.89 -10.10
CA VAL A 325 9.76 -13.14 -11.53
C VAL A 325 10.13 -11.81 -12.15
N LEU A 326 11.36 -11.73 -12.65
CA LEU A 326 11.85 -10.59 -13.44
C LEU A 326 11.67 -10.89 -14.91
N ARG A 327 11.21 -9.88 -15.68
CA ARG A 327 10.96 -10.02 -17.12
C ARG A 327 11.66 -8.91 -17.91
N ARG A 328 12.24 -9.30 -19.05
CA ARG A 328 12.80 -8.38 -20.07
C ARG A 328 12.45 -8.95 -21.45
N GLY A 329 11.64 -8.24 -22.22
CA GLY A 329 11.13 -8.80 -23.48
C GLY A 329 10.37 -10.10 -23.22
N GLU A 330 10.78 -11.17 -23.88
CA GLU A 330 10.20 -12.51 -23.69
C GLU A 330 10.91 -13.32 -22.60
N ARG A 331 12.12 -12.90 -22.20
CA ARG A 331 12.91 -13.60 -21.19
C ARG A 331 12.35 -13.38 -19.79
N ARG A 332 12.21 -14.46 -19.03
CA ARG A 332 11.85 -14.42 -17.61
C ARG A 332 12.91 -15.16 -16.80
N ARG A 333 13.16 -14.69 -15.59
CA ARG A 333 13.96 -15.43 -14.61
C ARG A 333 13.37 -15.28 -13.22
N GLU A 334 13.43 -16.38 -12.46
CA GLU A 334 13.03 -16.38 -11.06
C GLU A 334 14.24 -16.06 -10.20
N LEU A 335 14.03 -15.30 -9.14
CA LEU A 335 15.08 -14.92 -8.21
C LEU A 335 14.51 -15.02 -6.78
N PRO A 336 15.20 -15.73 -5.84
CA PRO A 336 14.81 -15.63 -4.43
C PRO A 336 14.85 -14.16 -4.00
N LEU A 337 13.81 -13.73 -3.25
CA LEU A 337 13.69 -12.30 -2.95
C LEU A 337 14.88 -11.75 -2.17
N GLU A 338 15.49 -12.55 -1.28
CA GLU A 338 16.68 -12.12 -0.54
C GLU A 338 17.89 -11.80 -1.45
N GLU A 339 17.92 -12.36 -2.66
CA GLU A 339 19.01 -12.10 -3.63
C GLU A 339 18.75 -10.87 -4.50
N TYR A 340 17.56 -10.28 -4.39
CA TYR A 340 17.20 -9.10 -5.18
C TYR A 340 17.89 -7.83 -4.66
N PHE A 341 18.08 -7.72 -3.36
CA PHE A 341 18.63 -6.52 -2.72
C PHE A 341 20.16 -6.68 -2.56
N LEU A 342 20.94 -5.85 -3.25
CA LEU A 342 22.40 -5.93 -3.25
C LEU A 342 23.04 -4.92 -2.30
N ASP A 343 22.54 -3.67 -2.27
CA ASP A 343 23.01 -2.59 -1.41
C ASP A 343 21.90 -1.55 -1.30
N TYR A 344 22.12 -0.47 -0.59
CA TYR A 344 21.15 0.60 -0.40
C TYR A 344 20.61 1.10 -1.76
N LYS A 345 19.35 0.80 -2.01
CA LYS A 345 18.64 1.12 -3.27
C LYS A 345 19.31 0.52 -4.54
N VAL A 346 20.17 -0.49 -4.37
CA VAL A 346 20.78 -1.21 -5.49
C VAL A 346 20.20 -2.63 -5.54
N THR A 347 19.73 -3.02 -6.70
CA THR A 347 19.07 -4.32 -6.89
C THR A 347 19.74 -5.17 -7.97
N ALA A 348 19.43 -6.46 -7.99
CA ALA A 348 19.93 -7.40 -8.99
C ALA A 348 19.21 -7.30 -10.35
N ARG A 349 18.35 -6.30 -10.52
CA ARG A 349 17.59 -6.07 -11.76
C ARG A 349 18.54 -5.58 -12.86
N GLU A 350 18.49 -6.22 -14.00
CA GLU A 350 19.22 -5.78 -15.20
C GLU A 350 18.48 -4.60 -15.87
N GLU A 351 19.19 -3.86 -16.70
CA GLU A 351 18.59 -2.77 -17.48
C GLU A 351 17.44 -3.32 -18.35
N GLY A 352 16.28 -2.66 -18.30
CA GLY A 352 15.10 -3.08 -19.03
C GLY A 352 14.29 -4.22 -18.36
N GLU A 353 14.76 -4.74 -17.22
CA GLU A 353 13.97 -5.72 -16.44
C GLU A 353 12.95 -5.04 -15.53
N PHE A 354 11.82 -5.71 -15.34
CA PHE A 354 10.81 -5.29 -14.36
C PHE A 354 10.30 -6.50 -13.59
N ILE A 355 9.79 -6.25 -12.39
CA ILE A 355 9.14 -7.30 -11.59
C ILE A 355 7.76 -7.55 -12.20
N GLU A 356 7.55 -8.75 -12.73
CA GLU A 356 6.27 -9.15 -13.32
C GLU A 356 5.31 -9.64 -12.23
N LYS A 357 5.80 -10.50 -11.32
CA LYS A 357 4.98 -11.05 -10.23
C LYS A 357 5.85 -11.55 -9.07
N ILE A 358 5.19 -11.77 -7.95
CA ILE A 358 5.77 -12.29 -6.70
C ILE A 358 5.17 -13.68 -6.45
N LEU A 359 6.02 -14.65 -6.11
CA LEU A 359 5.64 -16.04 -5.81
C LEU A 359 5.83 -16.26 -4.32
N VAL A 360 4.72 -16.43 -3.58
CA VAL A 360 4.75 -16.60 -2.12
C VAL A 360 4.37 -18.07 -1.83
N PRO A 361 5.25 -18.87 -1.20
CA PRO A 361 4.88 -20.24 -0.83
C PRO A 361 3.62 -20.28 0.02
N ARG A 362 2.82 -21.34 -0.12
CA ARG A 362 1.65 -21.56 0.74
C ARG A 362 2.11 -21.99 2.13
N ALA A 363 1.32 -21.63 3.13
CA ALA A 363 1.61 -22.02 4.51
C ALA A 363 1.59 -23.54 4.66
N ARG A 364 2.51 -24.06 5.48
CA ARG A 364 2.59 -25.49 5.80
C ARG A 364 2.06 -25.74 7.22
N PRO A 365 1.48 -26.93 7.47
CA PRO A 365 0.92 -27.20 8.80
C PRO A 365 1.95 -27.11 9.96
N SER A 366 3.22 -27.40 9.71
CA SER A 366 4.28 -27.30 10.71
C SER A 366 4.87 -25.91 10.84
N GLN A 367 4.43 -24.94 10.01
CA GLN A 367 5.03 -23.62 9.94
C GLN A 367 4.37 -22.64 10.90
N ALA A 368 5.16 -22.07 11.79
CA ALA A 368 4.76 -20.93 12.61
C ALA A 368 5.37 -19.67 11.99
N PHE A 369 4.52 -18.71 11.62
CA PHE A 369 4.96 -17.43 11.06
C PHE A 369 4.54 -16.30 11.98
N LYS A 370 5.49 -15.43 12.33
CA LYS A 370 5.26 -14.24 13.16
C LYS A 370 5.85 -13.01 12.47
N ALA A 371 5.12 -11.92 12.52
CA ALA A 371 5.57 -10.64 11.96
C ALA A 371 5.32 -9.51 12.95
N TYR A 372 6.29 -8.60 13.06
CA TYR A 372 6.24 -7.50 14.04
C TYR A 372 6.67 -6.19 13.39
N LYS A 373 5.87 -5.16 13.64
CA LYS A 373 6.16 -3.78 13.21
C LYS A 373 6.31 -2.91 14.46
N VAL A 374 7.51 -2.36 14.66
CA VAL A 374 7.80 -1.44 15.78
C VAL A 374 8.04 -0.05 15.21
N SER A 375 7.19 0.90 15.59
CA SER A 375 7.21 2.29 15.14
C SER A 375 6.81 3.20 16.30
N LYS A 376 7.00 4.50 16.16
CA LYS A 376 6.65 5.47 17.22
C LYS A 376 5.14 5.64 17.37
N ARG A 377 4.40 5.52 16.28
CA ARG A 377 2.93 5.56 16.26
C ARG A 377 2.40 4.21 15.79
N ILE A 378 1.19 3.87 16.18
CA ILE A 378 0.59 2.58 15.79
C ILE A 378 0.32 2.56 14.28
N ASP A 379 -0.34 3.61 13.78
CA ASP A 379 -0.74 3.70 12.38
C ASP A 379 0.03 4.78 11.64
N ASP A 380 0.09 4.63 10.33
CA ASP A 380 0.65 5.60 9.37
C ASP A 380 2.06 6.07 9.77
N ASP A 381 2.92 5.10 10.13
CA ASP A 381 4.28 5.41 10.56
C ASP A 381 5.27 4.39 10.01
N ILE A 382 6.48 4.86 9.77
CA ILE A 382 7.58 4.04 9.22
C ILE A 382 8.19 3.21 10.35
N SER A 383 8.44 1.93 10.09
CA SER A 383 9.06 1.02 11.06
C SER A 383 10.46 1.47 11.45
N ALA A 384 10.74 1.52 12.74
CA ALA A 384 12.10 1.54 13.26
C ALA A 384 12.72 0.15 13.06
N VAL A 385 11.94 -0.90 13.40
CA VAL A 385 12.33 -2.31 13.17
C VAL A 385 11.09 -3.04 12.66
N CYS A 386 11.25 -3.78 11.56
CA CYS A 386 10.26 -4.74 11.08
C CYS A 386 10.91 -6.13 11.16
N ALA A 387 10.27 -7.08 11.82
CA ALA A 387 10.79 -8.44 11.98
C ALA A 387 9.81 -9.47 11.44
N ALA A 388 10.34 -10.48 10.77
CA ALA A 388 9.56 -11.62 10.30
C ALA A 388 10.31 -12.91 10.66
N ILE A 389 9.61 -13.83 11.31
CA ILE A 389 10.16 -15.08 11.84
C ILE A 389 9.28 -16.22 11.33
N SER A 390 9.86 -17.14 10.57
CA SER A 390 9.19 -18.33 10.04
C SER A 390 9.95 -19.55 10.55
N LEU A 391 9.28 -20.39 11.32
CA LEU A 391 9.86 -21.58 11.93
C LEU A 391 9.05 -22.82 11.51
N ASP A 392 9.72 -23.85 11.01
CA ASP A 392 9.08 -25.15 10.82
C ASP A 392 9.36 -25.97 12.11
N LEU A 393 8.27 -26.41 12.76
CA LEU A 393 8.32 -27.08 14.06
C LEU A 393 8.02 -28.57 13.91
N GLU A 394 8.95 -29.43 14.35
CA GLU A 394 8.81 -30.88 14.30
C GLU A 394 9.29 -31.48 15.63
N ASP A 395 8.44 -32.27 16.28
CA ASP A 395 8.75 -32.99 17.54
C ASP A 395 9.37 -32.08 18.62
N GLY A 396 8.82 -30.85 18.78
CA GLY A 396 9.29 -29.90 19.79
C GLY A 396 10.62 -29.24 19.44
N ARG A 397 11.10 -29.40 18.20
CA ARG A 397 12.32 -28.78 17.71
C ARG A 397 12.04 -27.86 16.54
N ILE A 398 12.94 -26.93 16.30
CA ILE A 398 12.92 -25.99 15.17
C ILE A 398 13.68 -26.67 14.02
N ALA A 399 12.94 -27.39 13.16
CA ALA A 399 13.55 -28.09 12.02
C ALA A 399 14.17 -27.11 11.02
N ARG A 400 13.56 -25.94 10.87
CA ARG A 400 14.03 -24.91 9.95
C ARG A 400 13.67 -23.53 10.50
N ALA A 401 14.58 -22.57 10.38
CA ALA A 401 14.33 -21.18 10.76
C ALA A 401 14.68 -20.24 9.61
N ARG A 402 13.81 -19.26 9.34
CA ARG A 402 14.10 -18.13 8.48
C ARG A 402 13.69 -16.87 9.24
N VAL A 403 14.64 -15.99 9.46
CA VAL A 403 14.43 -14.76 10.27
C VAL A 403 14.95 -13.58 9.46
N ALA A 404 14.08 -12.62 9.18
CA ALA A 404 14.46 -11.47 8.35
C ALA A 404 14.03 -10.16 9.02
N PHE A 405 14.81 -9.11 8.79
CA PHE A 405 14.55 -7.79 9.37
C PHE A 405 14.61 -6.69 8.32
N GLY A 406 13.74 -5.69 8.52
CA GLY A 406 13.83 -4.36 7.91
C GLY A 406 14.25 -3.36 8.98
N GLY A 407 14.97 -2.31 8.59
CA GLY A 407 15.44 -1.26 9.48
C GLY A 407 16.72 -1.59 10.23
N MET A 408 17.33 -2.74 9.96
CA MET A 408 18.52 -3.22 10.69
C MET A 408 19.80 -3.17 9.85
N ALA A 409 19.69 -2.97 8.53
CA ALA A 409 20.82 -2.92 7.59
C ALA A 409 20.45 -2.01 6.42
N ALA A 410 21.35 -1.86 5.46
CA ALA A 410 21.10 -1.08 4.24
C ALA A 410 20.06 -1.72 3.32
N ILE A 411 19.76 -3.02 3.55
CA ILE A 411 18.78 -3.79 2.77
C ILE A 411 17.89 -4.59 3.74
N PRO A 412 16.72 -5.04 3.31
CA PRO A 412 15.98 -6.08 4.03
C PRO A 412 16.84 -7.35 4.03
N LYS A 413 17.10 -7.92 5.20
CA LYS A 413 18.18 -8.92 5.30
C LYS A 413 17.81 -10.05 6.26
N ARG A 414 18.23 -11.28 5.90
CA ARG A 414 18.15 -12.44 6.78
C ARG A 414 19.22 -12.38 7.87
N ALA A 415 18.87 -12.94 9.04
CA ALA A 415 19.72 -13.02 10.23
C ALA A 415 20.37 -14.41 10.30
N ALA A 416 21.41 -14.64 9.50
CA ALA A 416 22.00 -15.97 9.29
C ALA A 416 22.55 -16.59 10.59
N ALA A 417 23.22 -15.81 11.43
CA ALA A 417 23.75 -16.29 12.72
C ALA A 417 22.61 -16.64 13.68
N CYS A 418 21.56 -15.82 13.70
CA CYS A 418 20.37 -16.09 14.49
C CYS A 418 19.69 -17.39 14.01
N GLU A 419 19.50 -17.55 12.71
CA GLU A 419 18.90 -18.75 12.12
C GLU A 419 19.71 -20.01 12.47
N ALA A 420 21.04 -19.95 12.39
CA ALA A 420 21.93 -21.06 12.73
C ALA A 420 21.79 -21.46 14.21
N ALA A 421 21.59 -20.47 15.10
CA ALA A 421 21.37 -20.73 16.52
C ALA A 421 20.02 -21.39 16.83
N LEU A 422 19.03 -21.19 15.95
CA LEU A 422 17.68 -21.76 16.10
C LEU A 422 17.56 -23.15 15.44
N GLN A 423 18.25 -23.36 14.33
CA GLN A 423 18.14 -24.57 13.52
C GLN A 423 18.50 -25.82 14.35
N GLY A 424 17.59 -26.80 14.43
CA GLY A 424 17.73 -28.03 15.19
C GLY A 424 17.55 -27.88 16.71
N ALA A 425 17.43 -26.63 17.20
CA ALA A 425 17.29 -26.37 18.64
C ALA A 425 15.89 -26.76 19.14
N ARG A 426 15.77 -27.01 20.45
CA ARG A 426 14.45 -27.21 21.09
C ARG A 426 13.69 -25.90 21.14
N LEU A 427 12.36 -25.98 21.10
CA LEU A 427 11.48 -24.83 21.28
C LEU A 427 11.45 -24.48 22.78
N GLU A 428 12.50 -23.79 23.25
CA GLU A 428 12.67 -23.42 24.67
C GLU A 428 13.32 -22.03 24.78
N ALA A 429 13.13 -21.36 25.92
CA ALA A 429 13.62 -19.99 26.13
C ALA A 429 15.13 -19.86 25.87
N ALA A 430 15.94 -20.83 26.34
CA ALA A 430 17.40 -20.79 26.17
C ALA A 430 17.82 -20.74 24.69
N SER A 431 17.09 -21.42 23.80
CA SER A 431 17.37 -21.41 22.36
C SER A 431 17.15 -20.02 21.77
N PHE A 432 16.05 -19.35 22.17
CA PHE A 432 15.75 -18.01 21.69
C PHE A 432 16.69 -16.95 22.28
N GLU A 433 17.19 -17.16 23.53
CA GLU A 433 18.21 -16.27 24.10
C GLU A 433 19.53 -16.35 23.32
N ARG A 434 19.97 -17.57 22.95
CA ARG A 434 21.17 -17.73 22.12
C ARG A 434 20.99 -17.08 20.75
N ALA A 435 19.82 -17.26 20.13
CA ALA A 435 19.51 -16.66 18.83
C ALA A 435 19.44 -15.13 18.92
N ALA A 436 18.86 -14.60 20.00
CA ALA A 436 18.80 -13.17 20.24
C ALA A 436 20.20 -12.56 20.39
N ALA A 437 21.08 -13.24 21.13
CA ALA A 437 22.47 -12.80 21.28
C ALA A 437 23.20 -12.81 19.92
N ALA A 438 22.93 -13.82 19.08
CA ALA A 438 23.57 -13.96 17.77
C ALA A 438 23.24 -12.82 16.79
N LEU A 439 22.10 -12.08 17.00
CA LEU A 439 21.74 -10.95 16.13
C LEU A 439 22.83 -9.87 16.06
N ALA A 440 23.66 -9.74 17.10
CA ALA A 440 24.77 -8.80 17.09
C ALA A 440 25.85 -9.16 16.05
N ASN A 441 25.89 -10.41 15.59
CA ASN A 441 26.78 -10.85 14.51
C ASN A 441 26.16 -10.63 13.13
N ASP A 442 24.82 -10.52 13.07
CA ASP A 442 24.10 -10.34 11.80
C ASP A 442 23.97 -8.87 11.41
N PHE A 443 23.86 -7.97 12.40
CA PHE A 443 23.46 -6.60 12.17
C PHE A 443 24.30 -5.58 12.93
N THR A 444 24.62 -4.48 12.24
CA THR A 444 25.21 -3.27 12.83
C THR A 444 24.31 -2.10 12.38
N PRO A 445 23.15 -1.94 13.01
CA PRO A 445 22.21 -0.90 12.58
C PRO A 445 22.74 0.50 12.85
N LEU A 446 22.23 1.47 12.11
CA LEU A 446 22.61 2.88 12.30
C LEU A 446 21.60 3.59 13.21
N SER A 447 22.01 4.74 13.76
CA SER A 447 21.14 5.65 14.50
C SER A 447 20.61 6.73 13.57
N ASP A 448 19.31 7.02 13.69
CA ASP A 448 18.67 8.09 12.95
C ASP A 448 17.55 8.72 13.80
N PHE A 449 16.75 9.61 13.20
CA PHE A 449 15.65 10.25 13.92
C PHE A 449 14.53 9.27 14.33
N ARG A 450 14.51 8.06 13.76
CA ARG A 450 13.50 7.04 14.13
C ARG A 450 13.91 6.26 15.37
N ALA A 451 15.20 5.87 15.46
CA ALA A 451 15.68 5.07 16.60
C ALA A 451 17.20 5.04 16.64
N SER A 452 17.76 4.88 17.84
CA SER A 452 19.20 4.63 17.98
C SER A 452 19.53 3.19 17.58
N LYS A 453 20.79 2.94 17.24
CA LYS A 453 21.28 1.61 16.90
C LYS A 453 21.11 0.62 18.06
N GLU A 454 21.31 1.10 19.30
CA GLU A 454 21.14 0.30 20.52
C GLU A 454 19.68 -0.13 20.68
N TYR A 455 18.74 0.81 20.48
CA TYR A 455 17.31 0.52 20.55
C TYR A 455 16.91 -0.51 19.48
N ARG A 456 17.40 -0.34 18.24
CA ARG A 456 17.06 -1.26 17.15
C ARG A 456 17.52 -2.68 17.47
N LEU A 457 18.77 -2.84 17.95
CA LEU A 457 19.31 -4.17 18.26
C LEU A 457 18.57 -4.80 19.45
N LEU A 458 18.36 -4.04 20.53
CA LEU A 458 17.62 -4.53 21.71
C LEU A 458 16.20 -4.91 21.33
N THR A 459 15.54 -4.08 20.51
CA THR A 459 14.18 -4.37 20.02
C THR A 459 14.17 -5.68 19.22
N ALA A 460 15.08 -5.85 18.27
CA ALA A 460 15.16 -7.08 17.46
C ALA A 460 15.34 -8.32 18.35
N GLN A 461 16.20 -8.23 19.37
CA GLN A 461 16.40 -9.31 20.34
C GLN A 461 15.11 -9.62 21.12
N ASN A 462 14.40 -8.57 21.56
CA ASN A 462 13.15 -8.73 22.32
C ASN A 462 12.01 -9.29 21.43
N LEU A 463 12.02 -9.02 20.12
CA LEU A 463 11.03 -9.62 19.22
C LEU A 463 11.22 -11.13 19.07
N LEU A 464 12.45 -11.65 19.19
CA LEU A 464 12.68 -13.10 19.24
C LEU A 464 12.13 -13.68 20.54
N ARG A 465 12.33 -13.00 21.69
CA ARG A 465 11.77 -13.42 22.99
C ARG A 465 10.24 -13.40 22.94
N LYS A 466 9.66 -12.37 22.34
CA LYS A 466 8.21 -12.25 22.15
C LYS A 466 7.68 -13.40 21.28
N CYS A 467 8.38 -13.72 20.20
CA CYS A 467 8.02 -14.84 19.32
C CYS A 467 7.97 -16.16 20.12
N PHE A 468 9.00 -16.43 20.93
CA PHE A 468 9.00 -17.62 21.81
C PHE A 468 7.78 -17.60 22.74
N LEU A 469 7.53 -16.48 23.40
CA LEU A 469 6.41 -16.37 24.35
C LEU A 469 5.07 -16.68 23.66
N GLU A 470 4.84 -16.12 22.47
CA GLU A 470 3.61 -16.34 21.71
C GLU A 470 3.44 -17.80 21.24
N LEU A 471 4.55 -18.48 20.94
CA LEU A 471 4.49 -19.88 20.52
C LEU A 471 4.35 -20.83 21.72
N HIS A 472 4.99 -20.50 22.84
CA HIS A 472 5.02 -21.35 24.05
C HIS A 472 3.77 -21.16 24.91
N ALA A 473 3.25 -19.94 24.99
CA ALA A 473 2.12 -19.59 25.86
C ALA A 473 1.10 -18.72 25.09
N PRO A 474 0.43 -19.30 24.08
CA PRO A 474 -0.43 -18.51 23.18
C PRO A 474 -1.63 -17.83 23.86
N ALA A 475 -1.94 -18.18 25.10
CA ALA A 475 -2.98 -17.51 25.86
C ALA A 475 -2.54 -16.15 26.44
N VAL A 476 -1.23 -15.86 26.44
CA VAL A 476 -0.72 -14.58 26.96
C VAL A 476 -0.87 -13.51 25.88
N GLU A 477 -1.63 -12.46 26.18
CA GLU A 477 -1.77 -11.33 25.26
C GLU A 477 -0.48 -10.52 25.24
N THR A 478 0.13 -10.41 24.07
CA THR A 478 1.40 -9.71 23.89
C THR A 478 1.29 -8.50 22.96
N ARG A 479 0.12 -8.27 22.38
CA ARG A 479 -0.08 -7.21 21.38
C ARG A 479 -0.59 -5.94 22.03
N VAL A 480 0.14 -4.84 21.85
CA VAL A 480 -0.28 -3.52 22.33
C VAL A 480 -1.65 -3.15 21.75
N THR A 481 -1.90 -3.52 20.51
CA THR A 481 -3.15 -3.23 19.80
C THR A 481 -4.38 -3.87 20.46
N ALA A 482 -4.19 -4.89 21.29
CA ALA A 482 -5.31 -5.50 22.03
C ALA A 482 -5.85 -4.59 23.14
N TYR A 483 -5.10 -3.54 23.51
CA TYR A 483 -5.46 -2.63 24.60
C TYR A 483 -5.81 -1.21 24.11
N VAL A 484 -5.93 -1.00 22.80
CA VAL A 484 -6.20 0.30 22.19
C VAL A 484 -7.62 0.38 21.61
#